data_5243de193901791b6acfc64bb83669b3
#
_entry.id   5243de193901791b6acfc64bb83669b3
#
_cell.length_a   1.000
_cell.length_b   1.000
_cell.length_c   1.000
_cell.angle_alpha   90.00
_cell.angle_beta   90.00
_cell.angle_gamma   90.00
#
_symmetry.space_group_name_H-M   'P 1'
#
loop_
_entity.id
_entity.type
_entity.pdbx_description
1 polymer ?
#
loop_
_entity_poly.entity_id
_entity_poly.type
_entity_poly.pdbx_seq_one_letter_code
_entity_poly.pdbx_strand_id
1 'polypeptide(L)'
;MEFFHTAYEIADKVTTLLIRDFGVKRISRQLKTFTHNAKMTHDDREQFSALCEKYRIDVESEYPLWLIEHYRDWIMKLLAELINNITIANTIYPAEPYVDFETKLRRQYQQLAIANCYQLFQALQQAGRVLPVDFEKFMPYVKLVNEEIRLLKEWRKKGNKRYRQYLGSEVQLPESKEPAQ
;
A
#
# COMPACT_ATOMS: atom_id res chain seq x y z
N MET A 1 2.92 3.42 18.34
CA MET A 1 3.56 4.35 17.40
C MET A 1 2.58 4.63 16.28
N GLU A 2 2.29 5.91 16.04
CA GLU A 2 1.23 6.35 15.13
C GLU A 2 1.38 5.82 13.69
N PHE A 3 2.58 5.91 13.11
CA PHE A 3 2.86 5.37 11.77
C PHE A 3 2.58 3.86 11.63
N PHE A 4 2.76 3.08 12.68
CA PHE A 4 2.44 1.65 12.65
C PHE A 4 0.93 1.42 12.56
N HIS A 5 0.18 2.19 13.36
CA HIS A 5 -1.27 2.12 13.36
C HIS A 5 -1.85 2.55 12.02
N THR A 6 -1.35 3.67 11.46
CA THR A 6 -1.79 4.19 10.16
C THR A 6 -1.47 3.21 9.02
N ALA A 7 -0.30 2.56 9.04
CA ALA A 7 0.05 1.54 8.03
C ALA A 7 -0.92 0.35 8.04
N TYR A 8 -1.29 -0.17 9.21
CA TYR A 8 -2.30 -1.22 9.33
C TYR A 8 -3.69 -0.76 8.91
N GLU A 9 -4.08 0.46 9.28
CA GLU A 9 -5.35 1.05 8.85
C GLU A 9 -5.45 1.16 7.32
N ILE A 10 -4.35 1.58 6.66
CA ILE A 10 -4.25 1.59 5.20
C ILE A 10 -4.42 0.19 4.64
N ALA A 11 -3.69 -0.80 5.19
CA ALA A 11 -3.75 -2.17 4.73
C ALA A 11 -5.17 -2.74 4.81
N ASP A 12 -5.85 -2.57 5.94
CA ASP A 12 -7.21 -3.06 6.16
C ASP A 12 -8.22 -2.38 5.22
N LYS A 13 -8.16 -1.06 5.11
CA LYS A 13 -9.08 -0.29 4.29
C LYS A 13 -8.87 -0.54 2.80
N VAL A 14 -7.60 -0.57 2.33
CA VAL A 14 -7.29 -0.85 0.93
C VAL A 14 -7.64 -2.30 0.58
N THR A 15 -7.37 -3.27 1.45
CA THR A 15 -7.77 -4.67 1.24
C THR A 15 -9.30 -4.78 1.11
N THR A 16 -10.05 -4.11 1.97
CA THR A 16 -11.52 -4.06 1.89
C THR A 16 -11.99 -3.46 0.56
N LEU A 17 -11.35 -2.37 0.11
CA LEU A 17 -11.63 -1.76 -1.19
C LEU A 17 -11.37 -2.75 -2.35
N LEU A 18 -10.22 -3.44 -2.33
CA LEU A 18 -9.87 -4.42 -3.35
C LEU A 18 -10.84 -5.59 -3.42
N ILE A 19 -11.34 -6.06 -2.28
CA ILE A 19 -12.34 -7.12 -2.22
C ILE A 19 -13.67 -6.64 -2.82
N ARG A 20 -14.09 -5.43 -2.49
CA ARG A 20 -15.39 -4.89 -2.88
C ARG A 20 -15.43 -4.44 -4.33
N ASP A 21 -14.45 -3.64 -4.76
CA ASP A 21 -14.51 -2.92 -6.03
C ASP A 21 -13.63 -3.56 -7.11
N PHE A 22 -12.59 -4.33 -6.72
CA PHE A 22 -11.77 -5.13 -7.63
C PHE A 22 -12.20 -6.61 -7.66
N GLY A 23 -13.22 -7.00 -6.88
CA GLY A 23 -13.83 -8.31 -7.01
C GLY A 23 -14.55 -8.37 -8.35
N VAL A 24 -14.11 -9.24 -9.26
CA VAL A 24 -14.98 -9.66 -10.36
C VAL A 24 -16.25 -10.17 -9.70
N LYS A 25 -17.32 -9.41 -9.80
CA LYS A 25 -18.58 -9.80 -9.20
C LYS A 25 -18.87 -11.20 -9.73
N ARG A 26 -18.87 -12.18 -8.85
CA ARG A 26 -19.17 -13.59 -9.19
C ARG A 26 -20.47 -13.70 -9.97
N ILE A 27 -21.38 -12.76 -9.69
CA ILE A 27 -22.65 -12.56 -10.38
C ILE A 27 -22.46 -12.20 -11.86
N SER A 28 -21.57 -11.26 -12.23
CA SER A 28 -21.36 -10.89 -13.64
C SER A 28 -20.82 -12.06 -14.46
N ARG A 29 -19.93 -12.88 -13.89
CA ARG A 29 -19.44 -14.10 -14.55
C ARG A 29 -20.53 -15.15 -14.70
N GLN A 30 -21.38 -15.35 -13.68
CA GLN A 30 -22.51 -16.26 -13.73
C GLN A 30 -23.56 -15.78 -14.73
N LEU A 31 -23.86 -14.49 -14.76
CA LEU A 31 -24.78 -13.88 -15.73
C LEU A 31 -24.26 -14.02 -17.14
N LYS A 32 -22.96 -13.84 -17.39
CA LYS A 32 -22.34 -14.05 -18.70
C LYS A 32 -22.41 -15.52 -19.15
N THR A 33 -22.11 -16.45 -18.25
CA THR A 33 -22.28 -17.88 -18.51
C THR A 33 -23.75 -18.22 -18.79
N PHE A 34 -24.68 -17.54 -18.13
CA PHE A 34 -26.10 -17.71 -18.33
C PHE A 34 -26.54 -17.19 -19.71
N THR A 35 -26.08 -16.01 -20.16
CA THR A 35 -26.41 -15.46 -21.50
C THR A 35 -25.88 -16.29 -22.65
N HIS A 36 -24.78 -17.01 -22.45
CA HIS A 36 -24.21 -17.93 -23.47
C HIS A 36 -24.76 -19.35 -23.38
N ASN A 37 -25.77 -19.59 -22.52
CA ASN A 37 -26.39 -20.92 -22.43
C ASN A 37 -27.15 -21.23 -23.70
N ALA A 38 -26.81 -22.35 -24.34
CA ALA A 38 -27.46 -22.83 -25.58
C ALA A 38 -28.97 -23.14 -25.42
N LYS A 39 -29.45 -23.26 -24.18
CA LYS A 39 -30.87 -23.50 -23.87
C LYS A 39 -31.70 -22.22 -23.76
N MET A 40 -31.08 -21.05 -23.84
CA MET A 40 -31.76 -19.77 -23.72
C MET A 40 -32.44 -19.42 -25.04
N THR A 41 -33.75 -19.20 -25.00
CA THR A 41 -34.52 -18.77 -26.16
C THR A 41 -34.22 -17.33 -26.56
N HIS A 42 -34.67 -16.89 -27.74
CA HIS A 42 -34.53 -15.49 -28.17
C HIS A 42 -35.30 -14.56 -27.22
N ASP A 43 -36.51 -14.90 -26.83
CA ASP A 43 -37.34 -14.13 -25.90
C ASP A 43 -36.71 -14.00 -24.53
N ASP A 44 -36.09 -15.07 -24.01
CA ASP A 44 -35.36 -15.02 -22.70
C ASP A 44 -34.20 -14.04 -22.76
N ARG A 45 -33.48 -13.96 -23.89
CA ARG A 45 -32.37 -13.05 -24.09
C ARG A 45 -32.83 -11.59 -24.13
N GLU A 46 -33.92 -11.30 -24.83
CA GLU A 46 -34.52 -9.96 -24.90
C GLU A 46 -35.00 -9.50 -23.51
N GLN A 47 -35.72 -10.36 -22.77
CA GLN A 47 -36.16 -10.07 -21.42
C GLN A 47 -34.98 -9.83 -20.46
N PHE A 48 -33.96 -10.68 -20.59
CA PHE A 48 -32.74 -10.52 -19.79
C PHE A 48 -32.01 -9.21 -20.10
N SER A 49 -31.87 -8.86 -21.39
CA SER A 49 -31.27 -7.60 -21.84
C SER A 49 -32.04 -6.39 -21.31
N ALA A 50 -33.37 -6.41 -21.40
CA ALA A 50 -34.23 -5.36 -20.84
C ALA A 50 -34.08 -5.20 -19.31
N LEU A 51 -33.92 -6.31 -18.59
CA LEU A 51 -33.64 -6.28 -17.13
C LEU A 51 -32.27 -5.69 -16.83
N CYS A 52 -31.24 -6.08 -17.59
CA CYS A 52 -29.90 -5.54 -17.44
C CYS A 52 -29.87 -4.03 -17.69
N GLU A 53 -30.56 -3.56 -18.73
CA GLU A 53 -30.67 -2.13 -19.02
C GLU A 53 -31.43 -1.38 -17.92
N LYS A 54 -32.59 -1.89 -17.49
CA LYS A 54 -33.42 -1.30 -16.42
C LYS A 54 -32.66 -1.11 -15.11
N TYR A 55 -31.86 -2.11 -14.74
CA TYR A 55 -31.10 -2.10 -13.47
C TYR A 55 -29.65 -1.67 -13.64
N ARG A 56 -29.25 -1.20 -14.84
CA ARG A 56 -27.87 -0.79 -15.18
C ARG A 56 -26.84 -1.86 -14.81
N ILE A 57 -27.18 -3.12 -15.12
CA ILE A 57 -26.27 -4.26 -14.93
C ILE A 57 -25.43 -4.37 -16.20
N ASP A 58 -24.17 -4.00 -16.13
CA ASP A 58 -23.23 -4.17 -17.23
C ASP A 58 -22.76 -5.64 -17.28
N VAL A 59 -23.21 -6.34 -18.32
CA VAL A 59 -22.86 -7.75 -18.58
C VAL A 59 -21.75 -7.85 -19.63
N GLU A 60 -21.51 -6.79 -20.40
CA GLU A 60 -20.63 -6.79 -21.57
C GLU A 60 -19.23 -6.23 -21.30
N SER A 61 -19.01 -5.46 -20.25
CA SER A 61 -17.68 -4.91 -19.96
C SER A 61 -16.71 -6.00 -19.55
N GLU A 62 -16.01 -6.52 -20.53
CA GLU A 62 -14.93 -7.49 -20.34
C GLU A 62 -13.62 -6.81 -19.95
N TYR A 63 -13.47 -6.51 -18.68
CA TYR A 63 -12.12 -6.36 -18.19
C TYR A 63 -11.51 -7.75 -17.99
N PRO A 64 -10.35 -8.03 -18.62
CA PRO A 64 -9.70 -9.31 -18.47
C PRO A 64 -9.43 -9.58 -16.99
N LEU A 65 -9.86 -10.74 -16.50
CA LEU A 65 -9.68 -11.13 -15.09
C LEU A 65 -8.22 -11.02 -14.66
N TRP A 66 -7.29 -11.41 -15.54
CA TRP A 66 -5.85 -11.33 -15.27
C TRP A 66 -5.38 -9.90 -14.96
N LEU A 67 -6.01 -8.87 -15.57
CA LEU A 67 -5.66 -7.47 -15.35
C LEU A 67 -6.10 -7.01 -13.95
N ILE A 68 -7.30 -7.41 -13.54
CA ILE A 68 -7.82 -7.14 -12.19
C ILE A 68 -6.95 -7.84 -11.14
N GLU A 69 -6.64 -9.13 -11.36
CA GLU A 69 -5.79 -9.92 -10.48
C GLU A 69 -4.39 -9.30 -10.38
N HIS A 70 -3.82 -8.86 -11.51
CA HIS A 70 -2.53 -8.18 -11.54
C HIS A 70 -2.49 -6.94 -10.63
N TYR A 71 -3.46 -6.04 -10.73
CA TYR A 71 -3.50 -4.84 -9.88
C TYR A 71 -3.74 -5.19 -8.41
N ARG A 72 -4.59 -6.17 -8.12
CA ARG A 72 -4.81 -6.64 -6.74
C ARG A 72 -3.53 -7.17 -6.13
N ASP A 73 -2.84 -8.07 -6.82
CA ASP A 73 -1.62 -8.68 -6.34
C ASP A 73 -0.51 -7.64 -6.17
N TRP A 74 -0.38 -6.71 -7.10
CA TRP A 74 0.60 -5.64 -7.01
C TRP A 74 0.33 -4.74 -5.80
N ILE A 75 -0.90 -4.28 -5.60
CA ILE A 75 -1.27 -3.44 -4.45
C ILE A 75 -1.08 -4.21 -3.14
N MET A 76 -1.52 -5.46 -3.05
CA MET A 76 -1.34 -6.30 -1.86
C MET A 76 0.14 -6.53 -1.51
N LYS A 77 0.98 -6.74 -2.52
CA LYS A 77 2.43 -6.85 -2.33
C LYS A 77 3.02 -5.57 -1.76
N LEU A 78 2.67 -4.40 -2.30
CA LEU A 78 3.15 -3.11 -1.80
C LEU A 78 2.73 -2.84 -0.35
N LEU A 79 1.51 -3.22 0.04
CA LEU A 79 1.04 -3.12 1.43
C LEU A 79 1.84 -4.03 2.37
N ALA A 80 2.10 -5.27 1.96
CA ALA A 80 2.90 -6.20 2.73
C ALA A 80 4.35 -5.72 2.89
N GLU A 81 4.96 -5.20 1.82
CA GLU A 81 6.30 -4.63 1.84
C GLU A 81 6.38 -3.36 2.72
N LEU A 82 5.37 -2.50 2.70
CA LEU A 82 5.29 -1.32 3.57
C LEU A 82 5.36 -1.74 5.04
N ILE A 83 4.48 -2.65 5.47
CA ILE A 83 4.43 -3.14 6.86
C ILE A 83 5.74 -3.83 7.23
N ASN A 84 6.29 -4.65 6.35
CA ASN A 84 7.54 -5.36 6.57
C ASN A 84 8.71 -4.37 6.78
N ASN A 85 8.86 -3.37 5.91
CA ASN A 85 9.93 -2.37 6.01
C ASN A 85 9.81 -1.52 7.28
N ILE A 86 8.59 -1.15 7.69
CA ILE A 86 8.34 -0.46 8.96
C ILE A 86 8.76 -1.36 10.13
N THR A 87 8.37 -2.63 10.10
CA THR A 87 8.67 -3.60 11.14
C THR A 87 10.18 -3.78 11.29
N ILE A 88 10.89 -4.04 10.20
CA ILE A 88 12.35 -4.20 10.23
C ILE A 88 13.02 -2.92 10.76
N ALA A 89 12.66 -1.75 10.22
CA ALA A 89 13.24 -0.50 10.71
C ALA A 89 12.95 -0.24 12.19
N ASN A 90 11.81 -0.71 12.70
CA ASN A 90 11.45 -0.55 14.11
C ASN A 90 12.17 -1.51 15.05
N THR A 91 12.59 -2.68 14.57
CA THR A 91 13.35 -3.68 15.36
C THR A 91 14.84 -3.36 15.44
N ILE A 92 15.36 -2.48 14.58
CA ILE A 92 16.75 -2.08 14.61
C ILE A 92 16.93 -0.98 15.67
N TYR A 93 17.66 -1.29 16.73
CA TYR A 93 18.02 -0.36 17.81
C TYR A 93 19.54 -0.12 17.77
N PRO A 94 19.98 1.01 17.19
CA PRO A 94 21.42 1.31 17.11
C PRO A 94 22.09 1.28 18.48
N ALA A 95 23.06 0.39 18.65
CA ALA A 95 23.81 0.18 19.87
C ALA A 95 25.29 -0.09 19.59
N GLU A 96 26.17 0.23 20.58
CA GLU A 96 27.59 -0.06 20.51
C GLU A 96 27.86 -1.59 20.33
N PRO A 97 28.87 -1.95 19.50
CA PRO A 97 29.74 -1.06 18.72
C PRO A 97 29.23 -0.75 17.30
N TYR A 98 28.00 -1.09 16.93
CA TYR A 98 27.47 -1.07 15.56
C TYR A 98 26.57 0.12 15.24
N VAL A 99 26.58 1.18 16.07
CA VAL A 99 25.65 2.32 15.96
C VAL A 99 25.59 2.92 14.57
N ASP A 100 26.73 3.13 13.91
CA ASP A 100 26.75 3.73 12.57
C ASP A 100 26.11 2.81 11.52
N PHE A 101 26.46 1.52 11.52
CA PHE A 101 25.94 0.53 10.62
C PHE A 101 24.41 0.36 10.81
N GLU A 102 23.97 0.15 12.05
CA GLU A 102 22.56 -0.08 12.37
C GLU A 102 21.70 1.16 12.10
N THR A 103 22.24 2.37 12.32
CA THR A 103 21.56 3.61 11.96
C THR A 103 21.37 3.72 10.44
N LYS A 104 22.38 3.41 9.65
CA LYS A 104 22.30 3.42 8.18
C LYS A 104 21.28 2.39 7.70
N LEU A 105 21.32 1.17 8.24
CA LEU A 105 20.40 0.09 7.92
C LEU A 105 18.95 0.47 8.25
N ARG A 106 18.70 0.99 9.46
CA ARG A 106 17.37 1.48 9.86
C ARG A 106 16.86 2.56 8.91
N ARG A 107 17.72 3.52 8.54
CA ARG A 107 17.36 4.58 7.58
C ARG A 107 17.00 4.04 6.20
N GLN A 108 17.69 3.00 5.75
CA GLN A 108 17.39 2.33 4.48
C GLN A 108 15.97 1.76 4.49
N TYR A 109 15.58 1.01 5.53
CA TYR A 109 14.23 0.45 5.64
C TYR A 109 13.16 1.54 5.82
N GLN A 110 13.44 2.61 6.55
CA GLN A 110 12.54 3.76 6.61
C GLN A 110 12.35 4.42 5.23
N GLN A 111 13.40 4.49 4.42
CA GLN A 111 13.31 5.01 3.06
C GLN A 111 12.52 4.09 2.14
N LEU A 112 12.70 2.77 2.26
CA LEU A 112 11.92 1.77 1.53
C LEU A 112 10.44 1.85 1.90
N ALA A 113 10.09 1.98 3.18
CA ALA A 113 8.71 2.16 3.60
C ALA A 113 8.07 3.41 2.98
N ILE A 114 8.79 4.54 2.94
CA ILE A 114 8.32 5.76 2.27
C ILE A 114 8.15 5.53 0.77
N ALA A 115 9.07 4.81 0.13
CA ALA A 115 8.99 4.46 -1.30
C ALA A 115 7.77 3.57 -1.59
N ASN A 116 7.47 2.58 -0.74
CA ASN A 116 6.27 1.76 -0.88
C ASN A 116 4.97 2.58 -0.82
N CYS A 117 4.91 3.60 0.04
CA CYS A 117 3.76 4.52 0.06
C CYS A 117 3.59 5.26 -1.28
N TYR A 118 4.67 5.76 -1.88
CA TYR A 118 4.60 6.41 -3.19
C TYR A 118 4.22 5.42 -4.30
N GLN A 119 4.77 4.21 -4.28
CA GLN A 119 4.41 3.16 -5.23
C GLN A 119 2.95 2.73 -5.09
N LEU A 120 2.45 2.60 -3.85
CA LEU A 120 1.05 2.32 -3.58
C LEU A 120 0.14 3.41 -4.15
N PHE A 121 0.50 4.66 -3.98
CA PHE A 121 -0.22 5.78 -4.57
C PHE A 121 -0.28 5.67 -6.10
N GLN A 122 0.86 5.39 -6.75
CA GLN A 122 0.92 5.19 -8.21
C GLN A 122 0.10 3.99 -8.67
N ALA A 123 0.17 2.88 -7.95
CA ALA A 123 -0.59 1.67 -8.28
C ALA A 123 -2.11 1.90 -8.20
N LEU A 124 -2.58 2.57 -7.15
CA LEU A 124 -3.99 2.97 -7.00
C LEU A 124 -4.42 3.93 -8.13
N GLN A 125 -3.58 4.89 -8.49
CA GLN A 125 -3.85 5.83 -9.56
C GLN A 125 -3.92 5.14 -10.93
N GLN A 126 -3.01 4.22 -11.21
CA GLN A 126 -3.04 3.43 -12.45
C GLN A 126 -4.26 2.51 -12.51
N ALA A 127 -4.56 1.81 -11.42
CA ALA A 127 -5.76 0.98 -11.33
C ALA A 127 -7.04 1.78 -11.62
N GLY A 128 -7.16 2.99 -11.04
CA GLY A 128 -8.31 3.87 -11.28
C GLY A 128 -8.42 4.43 -12.69
N ARG A 129 -7.31 4.44 -13.47
CA ARG A 129 -7.32 4.85 -14.89
C ARG A 129 -7.64 3.71 -15.85
N VAL A 130 -7.25 2.51 -15.49
CA VAL A 130 -7.32 1.34 -16.37
C VAL A 130 -8.57 0.51 -16.09
N LEU A 131 -9.01 0.41 -14.84
CA LEU A 131 -10.17 -0.37 -14.44
C LEU A 131 -11.42 0.52 -14.33
N PRO A 132 -12.62 -0.01 -14.55
CA PRO A 132 -13.88 0.74 -14.45
C PRO A 132 -14.27 0.93 -12.98
N VAL A 133 -13.38 1.50 -12.20
CA VAL A 133 -13.60 1.80 -10.79
C VAL A 133 -13.80 3.30 -10.60
N ASP A 134 -14.72 3.65 -9.72
CA ASP A 134 -14.98 5.03 -9.38
C ASP A 134 -13.77 5.61 -8.61
N PHE A 135 -13.03 6.51 -9.26
CA PHE A 135 -11.83 7.10 -8.69
C PHE A 135 -12.09 7.90 -7.41
N GLU A 136 -13.28 8.47 -7.25
CA GLU A 136 -13.63 9.22 -6.03
C GLU A 136 -13.57 8.34 -4.77
N LYS A 137 -13.86 7.05 -4.92
CA LYS A 137 -13.74 6.08 -3.82
C LYS A 137 -12.31 5.88 -3.33
N PHE A 138 -11.31 6.21 -4.14
CA PHE A 138 -9.90 6.12 -3.76
C PHE A 138 -9.39 7.34 -2.98
N MET A 139 -10.07 8.47 -3.07
CA MET A 139 -9.61 9.72 -2.44
C MET A 139 -9.38 9.63 -0.93
N PRO A 140 -10.21 8.95 -0.12
CA PRO A 140 -9.95 8.76 1.31
C PRO A 140 -8.64 8.01 1.57
N TYR A 141 -8.31 7.02 0.73
CA TYR A 141 -7.08 6.22 0.87
C TYR A 141 -5.84 7.02 0.48
N VAL A 142 -5.94 7.89 -0.52
CA VAL A 142 -4.89 8.84 -0.90
C VAL A 142 -4.51 9.73 0.28
N LYS A 143 -5.50 10.24 1.04
CA LYS A 143 -5.26 11.06 2.24
C LYS A 143 -4.51 10.27 3.32
N LEU A 144 -4.91 9.01 3.56
CA LEU A 144 -4.25 8.14 4.53
C LEU A 144 -2.80 7.82 4.14
N VAL A 145 -2.56 7.52 2.87
CA VAL A 145 -1.19 7.27 2.37
C VAL A 145 -0.31 8.52 2.50
N ASN A 146 -0.83 9.71 2.22
CA ASN A 146 -0.10 10.96 2.42
C ASN A 146 0.21 11.22 3.90
N GLU A 147 -0.72 10.93 4.80
CA GLU A 147 -0.48 11.04 6.23
C GLU A 147 0.60 10.06 6.69
N GLU A 148 0.59 8.82 6.22
CA GLU A 148 1.63 7.85 6.51
C GLU A 148 3.01 8.32 6.02
N ILE A 149 3.11 8.87 4.82
CA ILE A 149 4.34 9.46 4.29
C ILE A 149 4.86 10.56 5.23
N ARG A 150 3.97 11.41 5.74
CA ARG A 150 4.32 12.47 6.69
C ARG A 150 4.88 11.88 7.99
N LEU A 151 4.19 10.91 8.57
CA LEU A 151 4.59 10.25 9.82
C LEU A 151 5.93 9.53 9.69
N LEU A 152 6.13 8.79 8.59
CA LEU A 152 7.40 8.09 8.31
C LEU A 152 8.57 9.07 8.11
N LYS A 153 8.34 10.20 7.44
CA LYS A 153 9.36 11.26 7.28
C LYS A 153 9.73 11.89 8.62
N GLU A 154 8.75 12.16 9.49
CA GLU A 154 8.99 12.69 10.82
C GLU A 154 9.75 11.68 11.70
N TRP A 155 9.35 10.40 11.66
CA TRP A 155 10.06 9.34 12.36
C TRP A 155 11.54 9.26 11.93
N ARG A 156 11.81 9.29 10.64
CA ARG A 156 13.16 9.31 10.09
C ARG A 156 13.95 10.55 10.54
N LYS A 157 13.30 11.73 10.55
CA LYS A 157 13.93 12.98 11.00
C LYS A 157 14.33 12.92 12.48
N LYS A 158 13.46 12.39 13.34
CA LYS A 158 13.75 12.18 14.76
C LYS A 158 14.93 11.22 14.99
N GLY A 159 14.99 10.12 14.23
CA GLY A 159 16.11 9.18 14.26
C GLY A 159 17.43 9.83 13.84
N ASN A 160 17.42 10.62 12.77
CA ASN A 160 18.60 11.35 12.31
C ASN A 160 19.12 12.38 13.34
N LYS A 161 18.20 13.05 14.06
CA LYS A 161 18.59 14.00 15.12
C LYS A 161 19.32 13.29 16.26
N ARG A 162 18.80 12.15 16.72
CA ARG A 162 19.44 11.32 17.76
C ARG A 162 20.83 10.85 17.35
N TYR A 163 20.97 10.37 16.12
CA TYR A 163 22.25 9.93 15.60
C TYR A 163 23.29 11.06 15.51
N ARG A 164 22.91 12.26 15.09
CA ARG A 164 23.81 13.43 15.09
C ARG A 164 24.24 13.84 16.50
N GLN A 165 23.35 13.71 17.49
CA GLN A 165 23.69 13.97 18.90
C GLN A 165 24.70 12.95 19.41
N TYR A 166 24.54 11.67 19.03
CA TYR A 166 25.49 10.62 19.36
C TYR A 166 26.88 10.93 18.79
N LEU A 167 27.00 11.20 17.48
CA LEU A 167 28.28 11.57 16.86
C LEU A 167 28.92 12.81 17.47
N GLY A 168 28.12 13.80 17.86
CA GLY A 168 28.62 15.02 18.53
C GLY A 168 29.15 14.74 19.93
N SER A 169 28.68 13.71 20.63
CA SER A 169 29.18 13.29 21.92
C SER A 169 30.48 12.48 21.83
N GLU A 170 30.70 11.72 20.77
CA GLU A 170 31.95 10.99 20.52
C GLU A 170 33.13 11.94 20.21
N VAL A 171 32.87 13.09 19.59
CA VAL A 171 33.89 14.09 19.28
C VAL A 171 34.39 14.81 20.54
N GLN A 172 33.73 14.66 21.69
CA GLN A 172 34.14 15.17 23.02
C GLN A 172 34.82 14.05 23.85
N LEU A 173 35.66 13.20 23.26
CA LEU A 173 36.55 12.34 24.05
C LEU A 173 37.47 13.18 24.90
N PRO A 174 37.64 12.84 26.20
CA PRO A 174 38.45 13.63 27.10
C PRO A 174 39.89 13.65 26.60
N GLU A 175 40.48 14.87 26.56
CA GLU A 175 41.92 15.03 26.42
C GLU A 175 42.59 14.07 27.38
N SER A 176 43.41 13.17 26.83
CA SER A 176 44.28 12.29 27.61
C SER A 176 45.07 13.15 28.59
N LYS A 177 44.75 13.07 29.88
CA LYS A 177 45.66 13.59 30.92
C LYS A 177 46.97 12.87 30.75
N GLU A 178 47.99 13.57 30.24
CA GLU A 178 49.37 13.12 30.29
C GLU A 178 49.71 12.79 31.75
N PRO A 179 50.36 11.66 32.01
CA PRO A 179 50.87 11.37 33.35
C PRO A 179 51.95 12.39 33.68
N ALA A 180 51.74 13.17 34.77
CA ALA A 180 52.73 14.03 35.32
C ALA A 180 53.99 13.20 35.68
N GLN A 181 55.11 13.61 35.14
CA GLN A 181 56.43 13.09 35.48
C GLN A 181 56.83 13.47 36.93
#